data_6e01c2c7eeb4a994a9f16e810ed0bcbe
#
_entry.id   6e01c2c7eeb4a994a9f16e810ed0bcbe
#
_cell.length_a   1.000
_cell.length_b   1.000
_cell.length_c   1.000
_cell.angle_alpha   90.00
_cell.angle_beta   90.00
_cell.angle_gamma   90.00
#
_symmetry.space_group_name_H-M   'P 1'
#
loop_
_entity.id
_entity.type
_entity.pdbx_description
1 polymer ?
#
loop_
_entity_poly.entity_id
_entity_poly.type
_entity_poly.pdbx_seq_one_letter_code
_entity_poly.pdbx_strand_id
1 'polypeptide(L)'
;VLVTETVTLADSTDILRYLDTLKPGKLYPTEPELQALSTELEALFNQTLGVHTRRWGYSYILNPQMVYPKWTQGVPIWEKLLFPIVFPKVKPIVLKSIDVTETSAIESYREIGRIFDRVSQILADGRKYLLGDRFSAIDLTFAALAAPMIQPPESHISPTPIAELPIQMQTEIRTCQATSAGEFGLRLYREHRHQ
;
A
#
# COMPACT_ATOMS: atom_id res chain seq x y z
N VAL A 1 9.20 -9.38 -8.47
CA VAL A 1 10.56 -9.93 -8.64
C VAL A 1 11.19 -9.31 -9.87
N LEU A 2 12.41 -8.79 -9.74
CA LEU A 2 13.25 -8.35 -10.86
C LEU A 2 14.31 -9.41 -11.13
N VAL A 3 14.38 -9.88 -12.37
CA VAL A 3 15.39 -10.84 -12.82
C VAL A 3 16.23 -10.17 -13.91
N THR A 4 17.53 -10.16 -13.74
CA THR A 4 18.51 -9.68 -14.72
C THR A 4 19.51 -10.81 -15.01
N GLU A 5 20.45 -10.59 -15.90
CA GLU A 5 21.53 -11.56 -16.16
C GLU A 5 22.42 -11.83 -14.94
N THR A 6 22.49 -10.87 -14.00
CA THR A 6 23.44 -10.90 -12.87
C THR A 6 22.79 -11.02 -11.50
N VAL A 7 21.51 -10.57 -11.33
CA VAL A 7 20.81 -10.56 -10.04
C VAL A 7 19.36 -10.95 -10.15
N THR A 8 18.84 -11.56 -9.08
CA THR A 8 17.39 -11.78 -8.86
C THR A 8 17.01 -11.11 -7.54
N LEU A 9 16.11 -10.13 -7.62
CA LEU A 9 15.65 -9.33 -6.48
C LEU A 9 14.15 -9.56 -6.27
N ALA A 10 13.73 -9.90 -5.06
CA ALA A 10 12.34 -10.15 -4.72
C ALA A 10 11.72 -8.99 -3.92
N ASP A 11 12.51 -8.30 -3.11
CA ASP A 11 12.07 -7.17 -2.31
C ASP A 11 11.97 -5.88 -3.14
N SER A 12 10.91 -5.08 -2.91
CA SER A 12 10.65 -3.85 -3.66
C SER A 12 11.69 -2.77 -3.39
N THR A 13 12.20 -2.67 -2.17
CA THR A 13 13.23 -1.69 -1.79
C THR A 13 14.54 -2.02 -2.50
N ASP A 14 14.93 -3.30 -2.51
CA ASP A 14 16.14 -3.75 -3.20
C ASP A 14 16.03 -3.50 -4.73
N ILE A 15 14.85 -3.72 -5.29
CA ILE A 15 14.58 -3.41 -6.71
C ILE A 15 14.74 -1.92 -6.98
N LEU A 16 14.13 -1.04 -6.15
CA LEU A 16 14.22 0.41 -6.33
C LEU A 16 15.66 0.91 -6.17
N ARG A 17 16.39 0.39 -5.18
CA ARG A 17 17.81 0.70 -4.99
C ARG A 17 18.67 0.26 -6.17
N TYR A 18 18.45 -0.96 -6.67
CA TYR A 18 19.13 -1.44 -7.87
C TYR A 18 18.83 -0.54 -9.09
N LEU A 19 17.58 -0.16 -9.31
CA LEU A 19 17.20 0.73 -10.40
C LEU A 19 17.86 2.11 -10.28
N ASP A 20 18.03 2.63 -9.06
CA ASP A 20 18.74 3.89 -8.83
C ASP A 20 20.23 3.77 -9.15
N THR A 21 20.86 2.59 -9.00
CA THR A 21 22.26 2.40 -9.43
C THR A 21 22.45 2.57 -10.95
N LEU A 22 21.41 2.31 -11.74
CA LEU A 22 21.45 2.49 -13.20
C LEU A 22 21.36 3.96 -13.62
N LYS A 23 20.73 4.80 -12.79
CA LYS A 23 20.61 6.26 -12.96
C LYS A 23 20.68 6.94 -11.59
N PRO A 24 21.88 7.12 -11.02
CA PRO A 24 22.05 7.60 -9.66
C PRO A 24 21.36 8.95 -9.38
N GLY A 25 20.71 9.05 -8.23
CA GLY A 25 20.01 10.25 -7.78
C GLY A 25 18.65 10.48 -8.46
N LYS A 26 18.12 9.50 -9.19
CA LYS A 26 16.78 9.61 -9.81
C LYS A 26 15.67 9.19 -8.85
N LEU A 27 15.88 8.12 -8.09
CA LEU A 27 14.89 7.58 -7.16
C LEU A 27 15.23 7.92 -5.70
N TYR A 28 16.51 8.02 -5.37
CA TYR A 28 16.98 8.38 -4.03
C TYR A 28 17.80 9.68 -4.08
N PRO A 29 17.70 10.54 -3.05
CA PRO A 29 18.46 11.77 -2.98
C PRO A 29 19.94 11.49 -2.75
N THR A 30 20.81 12.40 -3.21
CA THR A 30 22.25 12.36 -2.97
C THR A 30 22.68 13.27 -1.81
N GLU A 31 21.84 14.22 -1.44
CA GLU A 31 22.08 15.17 -0.34
C GLU A 31 21.93 14.46 1.02
N PRO A 32 22.92 14.55 1.94
CA PRO A 32 22.94 13.78 3.19
C PRO A 32 21.70 13.97 4.07
N GLU A 33 21.17 15.18 4.17
CA GLU A 33 19.98 15.47 4.97
C GLU A 33 18.74 14.79 4.40
N LEU A 34 18.56 14.82 3.08
CA LEU A 34 17.47 14.15 2.40
C LEU A 34 17.62 12.63 2.41
N GLN A 35 18.84 12.09 2.40
CA GLN A 35 19.12 10.67 2.55
C GLN A 35 18.65 10.16 3.92
N ALA A 36 18.92 10.92 5.00
CA ALA A 36 18.49 10.56 6.35
C ALA A 36 16.95 10.50 6.43
N LEU A 37 16.25 11.53 5.93
CA LEU A 37 14.78 11.56 5.86
C LEU A 37 14.22 10.45 4.97
N SER A 38 14.85 10.19 3.83
CA SER A 38 14.48 9.11 2.90
C SER A 38 14.53 7.75 3.59
N THR A 39 15.60 7.48 4.34
CA THR A 39 15.77 6.22 5.08
C THR A 39 14.74 6.07 6.20
N GLU A 40 14.48 7.15 6.95
CA GLU A 40 13.45 7.17 7.99
C GLU A 40 12.07 6.83 7.42
N LEU A 41 11.67 7.54 6.36
CA LEU A 41 10.36 7.37 5.75
C LEU A 41 10.21 6.00 5.07
N GLU A 42 11.25 5.51 4.39
CA GLU A 42 11.23 4.18 3.79
C GLU A 42 11.02 3.09 4.85
N ALA A 43 11.72 3.18 5.98
CA ALA A 43 11.53 2.26 7.10
C ALA A 43 10.12 2.38 7.69
N LEU A 44 9.62 3.61 7.93
CA LEU A 44 8.27 3.85 8.44
C LEU A 44 7.20 3.24 7.52
N PHE A 45 7.32 3.42 6.21
CA PHE A 45 6.33 2.91 5.27
C PHE A 45 6.39 1.39 5.13
N ASN A 46 7.58 0.81 4.98
CA ASN A 46 7.71 -0.63 4.80
C ASN A 46 7.40 -1.42 6.07
N GLN A 47 7.90 -0.98 7.22
CA GLN A 47 7.80 -1.73 8.48
C GLN A 47 6.50 -1.44 9.24
N THR A 48 5.85 -0.29 8.99
CA THR A 48 4.67 0.12 9.73
C THR A 48 3.45 0.29 8.80
N LEU A 49 3.48 1.22 7.85
CA LEU A 49 2.31 1.49 7.00
C LEU A 49 1.86 0.23 6.25
N GLY A 50 2.77 -0.46 5.57
CA GLY A 50 2.43 -1.65 4.79
C GLY A 50 1.89 -2.81 5.64
N VAL A 51 2.35 -2.97 6.86
CA VAL A 51 1.85 -3.97 7.80
C VAL A 51 0.44 -3.61 8.25
N HIS A 52 0.22 -2.36 8.67
CA HIS A 52 -1.05 -1.92 9.22
C HIS A 52 -2.14 -1.79 8.15
N THR A 53 -1.85 -1.28 6.95
CA THR A 53 -2.83 -1.22 5.85
C THR A 53 -3.27 -2.61 5.41
N ARG A 54 -2.36 -3.59 5.40
CA ARG A 54 -2.68 -4.98 5.09
C ARG A 54 -3.55 -5.61 6.17
N ARG A 55 -3.18 -5.44 7.45
CA ARG A 55 -3.94 -5.97 8.60
C ARG A 55 -5.34 -5.37 8.66
N TRP A 56 -5.45 -4.05 8.53
CA TRP A 56 -6.73 -3.36 8.44
C TRP A 56 -7.56 -3.85 7.24
N GLY A 57 -6.99 -3.92 6.06
CA GLY A 57 -7.70 -4.38 4.87
C GLY A 57 -8.24 -5.80 5.03
N TYR A 58 -7.43 -6.73 5.51
CA TYR A 58 -7.84 -8.11 5.69
C TYR A 58 -8.89 -8.31 6.78
N SER A 59 -8.97 -7.44 7.78
CA SER A 59 -10.05 -7.50 8.77
C SER A 59 -11.45 -7.33 8.16
N TYR A 60 -11.55 -6.58 7.06
CA TYR A 60 -12.80 -6.36 6.32
C TYR A 60 -13.02 -7.33 5.18
N ILE A 61 -12.00 -7.57 4.36
CA ILE A 61 -12.17 -8.21 3.05
C ILE A 61 -12.04 -9.74 3.08
N LEU A 62 -11.52 -10.36 4.14
CA LEU A 62 -11.45 -11.83 4.26
C LEU A 62 -12.84 -12.47 4.56
N ASN A 63 -13.79 -12.08 3.74
CA ASN A 63 -15.14 -12.62 3.68
C ASN A 63 -15.27 -13.40 2.35
N PRO A 64 -15.83 -14.62 2.34
CA PRO A 64 -15.98 -15.42 1.11
C PRO A 64 -16.67 -14.67 -0.02
N GLN A 65 -17.69 -13.86 0.29
CA GLN A 65 -18.46 -13.10 -0.69
C GLN A 65 -17.61 -12.02 -1.40
N MET A 66 -16.64 -11.43 -0.71
CA MET A 66 -15.75 -10.40 -1.26
C MET A 66 -14.53 -11.01 -1.96
N VAL A 67 -14.02 -12.12 -1.43
CA VAL A 67 -12.78 -12.75 -1.92
C VAL A 67 -13.03 -13.61 -3.15
N TYR A 68 -14.14 -14.37 -3.16
CA TYR A 68 -14.44 -15.34 -4.20
C TYR A 68 -14.38 -14.75 -5.63
N PRO A 69 -15.05 -13.64 -5.95
CA PRO A 69 -15.03 -13.09 -7.31
C PRO A 69 -13.62 -12.70 -7.78
N LYS A 70 -12.77 -12.24 -6.86
CA LYS A 70 -11.41 -11.76 -7.16
C LYS A 70 -10.41 -12.90 -7.25
N TRP A 71 -10.44 -13.83 -6.28
CA TRP A 71 -9.48 -14.92 -6.20
C TRP A 71 -9.76 -16.05 -7.18
N THR A 72 -10.97 -16.11 -7.71
CA THR A 72 -11.33 -17.11 -8.73
C THR A 72 -11.33 -16.56 -10.16
N GLN A 73 -10.92 -15.31 -10.34
CA GLN A 73 -10.81 -14.71 -11.68
C GLN A 73 -9.64 -15.35 -12.45
N GLY A 74 -9.92 -15.86 -13.64
CA GLY A 74 -8.90 -16.46 -14.50
C GLY A 74 -8.44 -17.87 -14.12
N VAL A 75 -8.97 -18.45 -13.02
CA VAL A 75 -8.61 -19.81 -12.62
C VAL A 75 -9.51 -20.88 -13.25
N PRO A 76 -9.04 -22.12 -13.42
CA PRO A 76 -9.82 -23.24 -13.93
C PRO A 76 -11.10 -23.51 -13.10
N ILE A 77 -12.14 -24.06 -13.74
CA ILE A 77 -13.45 -24.25 -13.10
C ILE A 77 -13.39 -25.19 -11.89
N TRP A 78 -12.51 -26.18 -11.91
CA TRP A 78 -12.32 -27.13 -10.80
C TRP A 78 -11.73 -26.44 -9.56
N GLU A 79 -10.86 -25.46 -9.72
CA GLU A 79 -10.33 -24.65 -8.60
C GLU A 79 -11.43 -23.79 -7.97
N LYS A 80 -12.32 -23.22 -8.80
CA LYS A 80 -13.50 -22.50 -8.32
C LYS A 80 -14.41 -23.38 -7.45
N LEU A 81 -14.61 -24.62 -7.86
CA LEU A 81 -15.42 -25.60 -7.10
C LEU A 81 -14.75 -26.02 -5.77
N LEU A 82 -13.41 -26.02 -5.70
CA LEU A 82 -12.67 -26.32 -4.49
C LEU A 82 -12.60 -25.14 -3.50
N PHE A 83 -12.82 -23.91 -3.96
CA PHE A 83 -12.69 -22.72 -3.13
C PHE A 83 -13.51 -22.76 -1.84
N PRO A 84 -14.81 -23.14 -1.82
CA PRO A 84 -15.61 -23.22 -0.60
C PRO A 84 -15.05 -24.20 0.44
N ILE A 85 -14.29 -25.22 0.00
CA ILE A 85 -13.68 -26.24 0.86
C ILE A 85 -12.32 -25.77 1.39
N VAL A 86 -11.54 -25.10 0.54
CA VAL A 86 -10.17 -24.67 0.86
C VAL A 86 -10.15 -23.36 1.64
N PHE A 87 -10.98 -22.39 1.27
CA PHE A 87 -10.99 -21.05 1.87
C PHE A 87 -11.20 -21.07 3.40
N PRO A 88 -12.13 -21.83 3.98
CA PRO A 88 -12.31 -21.90 5.44
C PRO A 88 -11.08 -22.42 6.20
N LYS A 89 -10.23 -23.22 5.54
CA LYS A 89 -8.97 -23.73 6.12
C LYS A 89 -7.83 -22.74 5.99
N VAL A 90 -7.78 -22.00 4.86
CA VAL A 90 -6.73 -21.03 4.58
C VAL A 90 -6.95 -19.71 5.33
N LYS A 91 -8.20 -19.26 5.44
CA LYS A 91 -8.55 -18.00 6.12
C LYS A 91 -7.92 -17.87 7.53
N PRO A 92 -8.07 -18.83 8.47
CA PRO A 92 -7.49 -18.70 9.80
C PRO A 92 -5.95 -18.67 9.79
N ILE A 93 -5.32 -19.36 8.83
CA ILE A 93 -3.86 -19.34 8.65
C ILE A 93 -3.41 -17.92 8.25
N VAL A 94 -4.08 -17.32 7.27
CA VAL A 94 -3.78 -15.95 6.83
C VAL A 94 -4.01 -14.95 7.95
N LEU A 95 -5.16 -15.01 8.63
CA LEU A 95 -5.48 -14.13 9.75
C LEU A 95 -4.42 -14.21 10.86
N LYS A 96 -3.99 -15.44 11.18
CA LYS A 96 -2.97 -15.68 12.21
C LYS A 96 -1.59 -15.20 11.76
N SER A 97 -1.22 -15.38 10.49
CA SER A 97 0.13 -15.01 9.98
C SER A 97 0.40 -13.51 10.01
N ILE A 98 -0.65 -12.69 9.96
CA ILE A 98 -0.57 -11.22 10.01
C ILE A 98 -1.26 -10.64 11.24
N ASP A 99 -1.58 -11.50 12.22
CA ASP A 99 -2.18 -11.13 13.50
C ASP A 99 -3.43 -10.25 13.36
N VAL A 100 -4.42 -10.72 12.59
CA VAL A 100 -5.70 -10.00 12.40
C VAL A 100 -6.68 -10.40 13.48
N THR A 101 -6.92 -9.48 14.40
CA THR A 101 -7.97 -9.52 15.43
C THR A 101 -8.76 -8.22 15.36
N GLU A 102 -9.89 -8.13 16.04
CA GLU A 102 -10.65 -6.89 16.15
C GLU A 102 -9.81 -5.77 16.78
N THR A 103 -9.11 -6.08 17.88
CA THR A 103 -8.21 -5.13 18.56
C THR A 103 -7.08 -4.66 17.65
N SER A 104 -6.38 -5.61 16.99
CA SER A 104 -5.25 -5.26 16.12
C SER A 104 -5.67 -4.49 14.87
N ALA A 105 -6.92 -4.69 14.39
CA ALA A 105 -7.47 -3.91 13.29
C ALA A 105 -7.72 -2.44 13.70
N ILE A 106 -8.29 -2.23 14.89
CA ILE A 106 -8.49 -0.88 15.45
C ILE A 106 -7.15 -0.17 15.67
N GLU A 107 -6.18 -0.86 16.26
CA GLU A 107 -4.82 -0.34 16.43
C GLU A 107 -4.18 0.00 15.10
N SER A 108 -4.35 -0.87 14.10
CA SER A 108 -3.81 -0.63 12.75
C SER A 108 -4.41 0.63 12.12
N TYR A 109 -5.70 0.85 12.24
CA TYR A 109 -6.33 2.08 11.75
C TYR A 109 -5.77 3.33 12.43
N ARG A 110 -5.52 3.28 13.74
CA ARG A 110 -4.90 4.39 14.49
C ARG A 110 -3.46 4.66 14.03
N GLU A 111 -2.66 3.61 13.84
CA GLU A 111 -1.28 3.76 13.35
C GLU A 111 -1.24 4.31 11.92
N ILE A 112 -2.13 3.87 11.04
CA ILE A 112 -2.29 4.46 9.71
C ILE A 112 -2.59 5.96 9.83
N GLY A 113 -3.51 6.36 10.71
CA GLY A 113 -3.83 7.76 10.96
C GLY A 113 -2.61 8.58 11.37
N ARG A 114 -1.79 8.09 12.32
CA ARG A 114 -0.54 8.76 12.73
C ARG A 114 0.46 8.94 11.57
N ILE A 115 0.56 7.94 10.69
CA ILE A 115 1.45 8.04 9.52
C ILE A 115 0.90 9.04 8.50
N PHE A 116 -0.41 9.06 8.27
CA PHE A 116 -1.04 10.05 7.42
C PHE A 116 -0.90 11.47 7.97
N ASP A 117 -0.99 11.64 9.29
CA ASP A 117 -0.70 12.93 9.96
C ASP A 117 0.76 13.35 9.76
N ARG A 118 1.72 12.42 9.94
CA ARG A 118 3.14 12.69 9.71
C ARG A 118 3.41 13.11 8.27
N VAL A 119 2.83 12.41 7.29
CA VAL A 119 2.97 12.76 5.87
C VAL A 119 2.31 14.11 5.57
N SER A 120 1.12 14.37 6.13
CA SER A 120 0.44 15.66 5.99
C SER A 120 1.27 16.81 6.55
N GLN A 121 1.95 16.62 7.69
CA GLN A 121 2.85 17.62 8.28
C GLN A 121 4.07 17.89 7.39
N ILE A 122 4.66 16.86 6.76
CA ILE A 122 5.77 17.04 5.81
C ILE A 122 5.32 17.88 4.61
N LEU A 123 4.10 17.69 4.13
CA LEU A 123 3.55 18.39 2.98
C LEU A 123 3.02 19.80 3.32
N ALA A 124 2.93 20.17 4.60
CA ALA A 124 2.34 21.45 5.05
C ALA A 124 3.12 22.69 4.60
N ASP A 125 4.38 22.56 4.24
CA ASP A 125 5.19 23.65 3.67
C ASP A 125 4.93 23.90 2.17
N GLY A 126 4.03 23.11 1.56
CA GLY A 126 3.66 23.26 0.15
C GLY A 126 4.57 22.53 -0.84
N ARG A 127 5.52 21.72 -0.35
CA ARG A 127 6.38 20.89 -1.23
C ARG A 127 5.57 19.96 -2.11
N LYS A 128 6.08 19.70 -3.31
CA LYS A 128 5.39 18.83 -4.28
C LYS A 128 5.48 17.35 -3.93
N TYR A 129 6.60 16.89 -3.35
CA TYR A 129 6.88 15.51 -2.99
C TYR A 129 7.50 15.43 -1.60
N LEU A 130 7.55 14.26 -0.99
CA LEU A 130 8.01 14.07 0.40
C LEU A 130 9.45 14.54 0.64
N LEU A 131 10.30 14.46 -0.38
CA LEU A 131 11.69 14.91 -0.31
C LEU A 131 11.95 16.25 -1.05
N GLY A 132 10.89 17.03 -1.37
CA GLY A 132 11.00 18.33 -2.04
C GLY A 132 10.29 18.38 -3.39
N ASP A 133 10.98 18.79 -4.46
CA ASP A 133 10.35 19.10 -5.75
C ASP A 133 10.43 17.94 -6.77
N ARG A 134 11.11 16.85 -6.44
CA ARG A 134 11.28 15.69 -7.32
C ARG A 134 10.61 14.45 -6.77
N PHE A 135 9.90 13.74 -7.65
CA PHE A 135 9.36 12.41 -7.36
C PHE A 135 10.49 11.42 -7.02
N SER A 136 10.30 10.63 -5.98
CA SER A 136 11.28 9.71 -5.43
C SER A 136 10.69 8.32 -5.17
N ALA A 137 11.56 7.37 -4.83
CA ALA A 137 11.16 6.04 -4.36
C ALA A 137 10.26 6.11 -3.11
N ILE A 138 10.44 7.15 -2.27
CA ILE A 138 9.67 7.33 -1.03
C ILE A 138 8.21 7.68 -1.33
N ASP A 139 7.98 8.54 -2.34
CA ASP A 139 6.63 8.87 -2.80
C ASP A 139 5.92 7.66 -3.38
N LEU A 140 6.64 6.87 -4.21
CA LEU A 140 6.14 5.62 -4.78
C LEU A 140 5.77 4.62 -3.68
N THR A 141 6.66 4.42 -2.69
CA THR A 141 6.45 3.50 -1.58
C THR A 141 5.25 3.91 -0.74
N PHE A 142 5.14 5.20 -0.40
CA PHE A 142 3.96 5.72 0.31
C PHE A 142 2.67 5.44 -0.47
N ALA A 143 2.61 5.85 -1.74
CA ALA A 143 1.42 5.68 -2.56
C ALA A 143 1.01 4.21 -2.67
N ALA A 144 1.97 3.31 -2.93
CA ALA A 144 1.71 1.88 -3.07
C ALA A 144 1.19 1.25 -1.77
N LEU A 145 1.78 1.59 -0.62
CA LEU A 145 1.39 1.03 0.68
C LEU A 145 0.15 1.69 1.28
N ALA A 146 -0.15 2.94 0.92
CA ALA A 146 -1.37 3.63 1.28
C ALA A 146 -2.58 3.23 0.41
N ALA A 147 -2.36 2.60 -0.76
CA ALA A 147 -3.41 2.27 -1.71
C ALA A 147 -4.64 1.55 -1.12
N PRO A 148 -4.51 0.60 -0.17
CA PRO A 148 -5.67 0.00 0.47
C PRO A 148 -6.57 1.01 1.19
N MET A 149 -5.99 2.08 1.75
CA MET A 149 -6.70 3.13 2.49
C MET A 149 -7.25 4.25 1.62
N ILE A 150 -6.67 4.49 0.44
CA ILE A 150 -7.09 5.59 -0.43
C ILE A 150 -7.82 5.12 -1.69
N GLN A 151 -7.81 3.81 -1.99
CA GLN A 151 -8.51 3.18 -3.12
C GLN A 151 -8.41 3.99 -4.43
N PRO A 152 -7.18 4.22 -4.96
CA PRO A 152 -7.00 5.04 -6.15
C PRO A 152 -7.65 4.39 -7.37
N PRO A 153 -8.47 5.13 -8.16
CA PRO A 153 -9.12 4.58 -9.36
C PRO A 153 -8.13 4.07 -10.42
N GLU A 154 -6.95 4.66 -10.46
CA GLU A 154 -5.88 4.32 -11.41
C GLU A 154 -5.09 3.06 -11.00
N SER A 155 -5.46 2.40 -9.91
CA SER A 155 -4.81 1.15 -9.49
C SER A 155 -5.01 0.06 -10.54
N HIS A 156 -3.95 -0.72 -10.83
CA HIS A 156 -4.02 -1.88 -11.73
C HIS A 156 -4.85 -3.05 -11.15
N ILE A 157 -4.99 -3.09 -9.83
CA ILE A 157 -5.93 -3.98 -9.15
C ILE A 157 -7.25 -3.23 -9.11
N SER A 158 -8.21 -3.59 -9.97
CA SER A 158 -9.54 -2.97 -9.96
C SER A 158 -10.11 -3.00 -8.54
N PRO A 159 -10.21 -1.86 -7.85
CA PRO A 159 -10.75 -1.84 -6.51
C PRO A 159 -12.24 -2.22 -6.56
N THR A 160 -12.72 -2.85 -5.49
CA THR A 160 -14.18 -2.92 -5.28
C THR A 160 -14.70 -1.50 -5.14
N PRO A 161 -15.77 -1.11 -5.84
CA PRO A 161 -16.36 0.21 -5.67
C PRO A 161 -16.58 0.52 -4.19
N ILE A 162 -16.18 1.70 -3.73
CA ILE A 162 -16.26 2.06 -2.30
C ILE A 162 -17.68 1.85 -1.76
N ALA A 163 -18.71 2.13 -2.58
CA ALA A 163 -20.10 1.96 -2.21
C ALA A 163 -20.51 0.49 -1.90
N GLU A 164 -19.75 -0.48 -2.37
CA GLU A 164 -19.99 -1.92 -2.15
C GLU A 164 -19.21 -2.46 -0.93
N LEU A 165 -18.34 -1.65 -0.33
CA LEU A 165 -17.57 -2.03 0.85
C LEU A 165 -18.44 -1.91 2.13
N PRO A 166 -18.04 -2.55 3.26
CA PRO A 166 -18.68 -2.33 4.56
C PRO A 166 -18.71 -0.84 4.93
N ILE A 167 -19.81 -0.37 5.52
CA ILE A 167 -20.03 1.06 5.83
C ILE A 167 -18.88 1.68 6.64
N GLN A 168 -18.40 0.95 7.65
CA GLN A 168 -17.25 1.41 8.45
C GLN A 168 -16.00 1.59 7.58
N MET A 169 -15.70 0.61 6.73
CA MET A 169 -14.56 0.68 5.80
C MET A 169 -14.69 1.87 4.84
N GLN A 170 -15.91 2.12 4.30
CA GLN A 170 -16.16 3.30 3.46
C GLN A 170 -15.85 4.61 4.20
N THR A 171 -16.28 4.72 5.47
CA THR A 171 -16.06 5.92 6.30
C THR A 171 -14.56 6.14 6.54
N GLU A 172 -13.84 5.10 6.91
CA GLU A 172 -12.40 5.14 7.18
C GLU A 172 -11.60 5.50 5.92
N ILE A 173 -11.94 4.93 4.76
CA ILE A 173 -11.34 5.29 3.47
C ILE A 173 -11.57 6.78 3.16
N ARG A 174 -12.81 7.25 3.26
CA ARG A 174 -13.13 8.67 2.97
C ARG A 174 -12.40 9.63 3.93
N THR A 175 -12.30 9.25 5.20
CA THR A 175 -11.53 10.02 6.19
C THR A 175 -10.06 10.14 5.78
N CYS A 176 -9.42 9.04 5.37
CA CYS A 176 -8.05 9.07 4.89
C CYS A 176 -7.89 9.84 3.58
N GLN A 177 -8.81 9.67 2.61
CA GLN A 177 -8.80 10.42 1.35
C GLN A 177 -8.88 11.94 1.54
N ALA A 178 -9.59 12.41 2.57
CA ALA A 178 -9.77 13.83 2.88
C ALA A 178 -8.55 14.48 3.57
N THR A 179 -7.52 13.71 3.94
CA THR A 179 -6.27 14.26 4.48
C THR A 179 -5.34 14.72 3.38
N SER A 180 -4.42 15.66 3.67
CA SER A 180 -3.38 16.06 2.70
C SER A 180 -2.53 14.87 2.23
N ALA A 181 -2.25 13.91 3.11
CA ALA A 181 -1.57 12.67 2.75
C ALA A 181 -2.39 11.80 1.78
N GLY A 182 -3.70 11.69 2.00
CA GLY A 182 -4.60 10.94 1.12
C GLY A 182 -4.72 11.58 -0.26
N GLU A 183 -4.94 12.89 -0.32
CA GLU A 183 -4.96 13.66 -1.56
C GLU A 183 -3.62 13.55 -2.32
N PHE A 184 -2.51 13.61 -1.60
CA PHE A 184 -1.18 13.40 -2.13
C PHE A 184 -1.04 12.02 -2.77
N GLY A 185 -1.40 10.94 -2.06
CA GLY A 185 -1.36 9.58 -2.59
C GLY A 185 -2.22 9.41 -3.85
N LEU A 186 -3.46 9.94 -3.86
CA LEU A 186 -4.34 9.93 -5.02
C LEU A 186 -3.74 10.72 -6.20
N ARG A 187 -3.10 11.88 -5.93
CA ARG A 187 -2.42 12.69 -6.95
C ARG A 187 -1.26 11.92 -7.57
N LEU A 188 -0.44 11.21 -6.77
CA LEU A 188 0.66 10.40 -7.28
C LEU A 188 0.18 9.33 -8.26
N TYR A 189 -0.95 8.67 -7.98
CA TYR A 189 -1.53 7.70 -8.89
C TYR A 189 -1.97 8.36 -10.20
N ARG A 190 -2.68 9.49 -10.16
CA ARG A 190 -3.11 10.23 -11.37
C ARG A 190 -1.95 10.71 -12.23
N GLU A 191 -0.89 11.24 -11.59
CA GLU A 191 0.23 11.86 -12.31
C GLU A 191 1.26 10.86 -12.83
N HIS A 192 1.46 9.72 -12.15
CA HIS A 192 2.61 8.85 -12.39
C HIS A 192 2.25 7.41 -12.80
N ARG A 193 0.97 6.99 -12.73
CA ARG A 193 0.62 5.58 -13.00
C ARG A 193 0.67 5.18 -14.47
N HIS A 194 0.40 6.09 -15.37
CA HIS A 194 0.26 5.83 -16.81
C HIS A 194 1.26 6.61 -17.67
N GLN A 195 2.38 7.01 -17.09
CA GLN A 195 3.49 7.65 -17.82
C GLN A 195 4.52 6.64 -18.31
#